data_5a641ec4bbde0ac03329cd512f2a1084
#
_entry.id   5a641ec4bbde0ac03329cd512f2a1084
#
_cell.length_a   1.000
_cell.length_b   1.000
_cell.length_c   1.000
_cell.angle_alpha   90.00
_cell.angle_beta   90.00
_cell.angle_gamma   90.00
#
_symmetry.space_group_name_H-M   'P 1'
#
loop_
_entity.id
_entity.type
_entity.pdbx_description
1 polymer ?
#
loop_
_entity_poly.entity_id
_entity_poly.type
_entity_poly.pdbx_seq_one_letter_code
_entity_poly.pdbx_strand_id
1 'polypeptide(L)'
;MNAVVIGCGRVGSSVAKGLAADGWDVTVVDEDEDALARLGAGWRGGFVVGHGMDVAVLERAGVSEADAAVVATDGDNTNIVIGQVLTLRYGIETVVVRVLDPARAKLYADRGMRIVSPTQTAISELLDTVRAAAPQASSA
;
A
#
# COMPACT_ATOMS: atom_id res chain seq x y z
N MET A 1 17.51 4.08 -3.69
CA MET A 1 16.14 4.64 -3.70
C MET A 1 15.49 4.37 -2.37
N ASN A 2 14.72 5.33 -1.88
CA ASN A 2 14.09 5.30 -0.56
C ASN A 2 12.58 5.11 -0.69
N ALA A 3 12.01 4.21 0.08
CA ALA A 3 10.57 3.99 0.13
C ALA A 3 10.05 4.03 1.56
N VAL A 4 8.84 4.54 1.73
CA VAL A 4 8.10 4.49 2.99
C VAL A 4 6.84 3.65 2.77
N VAL A 5 6.63 2.67 3.64
CA VAL A 5 5.44 1.82 3.63
C VAL A 5 4.63 2.12 4.89
N ILE A 6 3.42 2.60 4.72
CA ILE A 6 2.52 2.95 5.82
C ILE A 6 1.48 1.88 5.97
N GLY A 7 1.53 1.19 7.10
CA GLY A 7 0.78 -0.03 7.39
C GLY A 7 1.63 -1.28 7.26
N CYS A 8 1.76 -2.02 8.36
CA CYS A 8 2.57 -3.25 8.44
C CYS A 8 1.70 -4.48 8.71
N GLY A 9 0.59 -4.59 7.98
CA GLY A 9 -0.22 -5.81 7.94
C GLY A 9 0.38 -6.83 6.98
N ARG A 10 -0.43 -7.79 6.55
CA ARG A 10 0.02 -8.82 5.59
C ARG A 10 0.53 -8.22 4.28
N VAL A 11 -0.20 -7.25 3.76
CA VAL A 11 0.15 -6.61 2.48
C VAL A 11 1.36 -5.70 2.68
N GLY A 12 1.30 -4.77 3.62
CA GLY A 12 2.36 -3.80 3.84
C GLY A 12 3.70 -4.43 4.18
N SER A 13 3.72 -5.42 5.07
CA SER A 13 4.95 -6.13 5.43
C SER A 13 5.54 -6.88 4.25
N SER A 14 4.71 -7.50 3.43
CA SER A 14 5.18 -8.22 2.22
C SER A 14 5.73 -7.28 1.17
N VAL A 15 5.07 -6.14 0.95
CA VAL A 15 5.55 -5.10 0.04
C VAL A 15 6.90 -4.54 0.52
N ALA A 16 7.01 -4.24 1.81
CA ALA A 16 8.25 -3.73 2.40
C ALA A 16 9.41 -4.70 2.21
N LYS A 17 9.18 -5.98 2.48
CA LYS A 17 10.21 -7.02 2.28
C LYS A 17 10.58 -7.17 0.80
N GLY A 18 9.60 -7.09 -0.09
CA GLY A 18 9.85 -7.16 -1.53
C GLY A 18 10.71 -6.01 -2.04
N LEU A 19 10.39 -4.78 -1.64
CA LEU A 19 11.18 -3.61 -2.00
C LEU A 19 12.61 -3.68 -1.42
N ALA A 20 12.74 -4.12 -0.17
CA ALA A 20 14.05 -4.29 0.45
C ALA A 20 14.90 -5.34 -0.30
N ALA A 21 14.29 -6.44 -0.74
CA ALA A 21 14.95 -7.46 -1.56
C ALA A 21 15.42 -6.90 -2.91
N ASP A 22 14.71 -5.90 -3.45
CA ASP A 22 15.09 -5.21 -4.69
C ASP A 22 16.16 -4.13 -4.47
N GLY A 23 16.64 -3.97 -3.26
CA GLY A 23 17.72 -3.02 -2.93
C GLY A 23 17.25 -1.63 -2.49
N TRP A 24 15.96 -1.45 -2.22
CA TRP A 24 15.46 -0.19 -1.66
C TRP A 24 15.78 -0.05 -0.18
N ASP A 25 16.05 1.17 0.23
CA ASP A 25 16.03 1.53 1.65
C ASP A 25 14.56 1.77 2.06
N VAL A 26 14.03 0.89 2.91
CA VAL A 26 12.61 0.91 3.26
C VAL A 26 12.43 1.24 4.73
N THR A 27 11.55 2.18 5.02
CA THR A 27 11.04 2.46 6.37
C THR A 27 9.56 2.13 6.42
N VAL A 28 9.16 1.40 7.44
CA VAL A 28 7.76 1.01 7.67
C VAL A 28 7.20 1.82 8.83
N VAL A 29 5.96 2.25 8.70
CA VAL A 29 5.20 2.96 9.74
C VAL A 29 4.00 2.11 10.15
N ASP A 30 3.81 1.87 11.43
CA ASP A 30 2.61 1.23 11.97
C ASP A 30 2.34 1.72 13.39
N GLU A 31 1.08 1.79 13.79
CA GLU A 31 0.68 2.18 15.15
C GLU A 31 1.05 1.11 16.18
N ASP A 32 1.07 -0.15 15.76
CA ASP A 32 1.34 -1.31 16.60
C ASP A 32 2.82 -1.70 16.49
N GLU A 33 3.57 -1.52 17.58
CA GLU A 33 4.98 -1.93 17.60
C GLU A 33 5.17 -3.44 17.40
N ASP A 34 4.18 -4.26 17.75
CA ASP A 34 4.23 -5.71 17.56
C ASP A 34 4.18 -6.09 16.07
N ALA A 35 3.72 -5.20 15.21
CA ALA A 35 3.71 -5.40 13.77
C ALA A 35 5.12 -5.57 13.17
N LEU A 36 6.15 -5.08 13.85
CA LEU A 36 7.55 -5.28 13.45
C LEU A 36 7.88 -6.77 13.27
N ALA A 37 7.27 -7.64 14.05
CA ALA A 37 7.49 -9.08 13.94
C ALA A 37 7.13 -9.64 12.55
N ARG A 38 6.21 -9.01 11.84
CA ARG A 38 5.83 -9.44 10.49
C ARG A 38 6.93 -9.23 9.45
N LEU A 39 7.87 -8.34 9.74
CA LEU A 39 9.02 -8.10 8.87
C LEU A 39 10.12 -9.16 9.03
N GLY A 40 10.08 -9.91 10.14
CA GLY A 40 11.02 -11.00 10.42
C GLY A 40 12.32 -10.53 11.06
N ALA A 41 13.06 -11.50 11.60
CA ALA A 41 14.31 -11.23 12.32
C ALA A 41 15.43 -10.67 11.44
N GLY A 42 15.34 -10.86 10.13
CA GLY A 42 16.31 -10.35 9.15
C GLY A 42 16.04 -8.93 8.69
N TRP A 43 15.01 -8.26 9.20
CA TRP A 43 14.69 -6.90 8.79
C TRP A 43 15.79 -5.93 9.17
N ARG A 44 16.29 -5.20 8.18
CA ARG A 44 17.36 -4.20 8.34
C ARG A 44 16.91 -2.79 8.01
N GLY A 45 15.66 -2.61 7.56
CA GLY A 45 15.09 -1.31 7.30
C GLY A 45 14.63 -0.59 8.56
N GLY A 46 14.06 0.59 8.37
CA GLY A 46 13.50 1.38 9.46
C GLY A 46 12.11 0.88 9.86
N PHE A 47 11.75 1.15 11.12
CA PHE A 47 10.40 0.96 11.62
C PHE A 47 10.06 2.11 12.57
N VAL A 48 9.00 2.83 12.29
CA VAL A 48 8.54 3.96 13.09
C VAL A 48 7.15 3.63 13.65
N VAL A 49 7.02 3.67 14.96
CA VAL A 49 5.73 3.47 15.63
C VAL A 49 4.97 4.78 15.65
N GLY A 50 3.77 4.78 15.08
CA GLY A 50 2.91 5.95 15.09
C GLY A 50 1.84 5.89 14.01
N HIS A 51 0.96 6.88 14.03
CA HIS A 51 -0.13 6.99 13.07
C HIS A 51 0.36 7.67 11.78
N GLY A 52 -0.01 7.11 10.63
CA GLY A 52 0.39 7.65 9.32
C GLY A 52 -0.18 9.03 8.97
N MET A 53 -1.13 9.54 9.75
CA MET A 53 -1.64 10.91 9.62
C MET A 53 -0.89 11.93 10.50
N ASP A 54 -0.01 11.47 11.38
CA ASP A 54 0.81 12.33 12.21
C ASP A 54 2.03 12.80 11.43
N VAL A 55 2.11 14.09 11.18
CA VAL A 55 3.21 14.71 10.41
C VAL A 55 4.57 14.40 11.04
N ALA A 56 4.67 14.44 12.37
CA ALA A 56 5.94 14.14 13.06
C ALA A 56 6.38 12.69 12.81
N VAL A 57 5.43 11.75 12.76
CA VAL A 57 5.69 10.33 12.42
C VAL A 57 6.18 10.21 10.98
N LEU A 58 5.49 10.85 10.05
CA LEU A 58 5.89 10.83 8.64
C LEU A 58 7.30 11.39 8.43
N GLU A 59 7.62 12.49 9.10
CA GLU A 59 8.94 13.11 8.99
C GLU A 59 10.02 12.22 9.59
N ARG A 60 9.78 11.57 10.73
CA ARG A 60 10.71 10.58 11.28
C ARG A 60 10.89 9.37 10.36
N ALA A 61 9.87 9.03 9.60
CA ALA A 61 9.96 7.93 8.63
C ALA A 61 10.72 8.32 7.35
N GLY A 62 11.07 9.59 7.16
CA GLY A 62 11.87 10.05 6.03
C GLY A 62 11.05 10.34 4.77
N VAL A 63 9.78 10.70 4.90
CA VAL A 63 8.92 10.98 3.72
C VAL A 63 9.45 12.14 2.87
N SER A 64 10.16 13.10 3.47
CA SER A 64 10.71 14.24 2.73
C SER A 64 11.77 13.82 1.69
N GLU A 65 12.38 12.66 1.85
CA GLU A 65 13.42 12.14 0.98
C GLU A 65 13.01 10.84 0.27
N ALA A 66 11.74 10.46 0.38
CA ALA A 66 11.25 9.22 -0.22
C ALA A 66 11.06 9.39 -1.73
N ASP A 67 11.49 8.38 -2.47
CA ASP A 67 11.25 8.27 -3.92
C ASP A 67 9.87 7.66 -4.20
N ALA A 68 9.39 6.83 -3.28
CA ALA A 68 8.10 6.19 -3.39
C ALA A 68 7.47 5.97 -2.02
N ALA A 69 6.16 5.88 -1.99
CA ALA A 69 5.41 5.53 -0.80
C ALA A 69 4.27 4.57 -1.12
N VAL A 70 4.00 3.66 -0.21
CA VAL A 70 2.88 2.73 -0.28
C VAL A 70 2.03 2.91 0.96
N VAL A 71 0.72 3.10 0.80
CA VAL A 71 -0.21 3.32 1.89
C VAL A 71 -1.19 2.16 1.94
N ALA A 72 -1.07 1.31 2.95
CA ALA A 72 -1.82 0.07 3.07
C ALA A 72 -2.24 -0.23 4.52
N THR A 73 -2.84 0.77 5.19
CA THR A 73 -3.50 0.58 6.49
C THR A 73 -4.87 -0.08 6.29
N ASP A 74 -5.58 -0.38 7.37
CA ASP A 74 -6.88 -1.05 7.28
C ASP A 74 -8.03 -0.14 6.83
N GLY A 75 -7.85 1.18 6.84
CA GLY A 75 -8.92 2.13 6.52
C GLY A 75 -8.77 2.79 5.15
N ASP A 76 -9.79 2.66 4.30
CA ASP A 76 -9.79 3.28 2.97
C ASP A 76 -9.66 4.80 3.03
N ASN A 77 -10.48 5.46 3.85
CA ASN A 77 -10.43 6.92 3.97
C ASN A 77 -9.09 7.40 4.54
N THR A 78 -8.56 6.71 5.54
CA THR A 78 -7.24 6.97 6.10
C THR A 78 -6.16 6.86 5.02
N ASN A 79 -6.20 5.81 4.22
CA ASN A 79 -5.23 5.59 3.15
C ASN A 79 -5.30 6.70 2.09
N ILE A 80 -6.49 7.11 1.73
CA ILE A 80 -6.70 8.19 0.74
C ILE A 80 -6.14 9.51 1.27
N VAL A 81 -6.44 9.86 2.52
CA VAL A 81 -5.93 11.11 3.14
C VAL A 81 -4.40 11.08 3.22
N ILE A 82 -3.82 10.00 3.70
CA ILE A 82 -2.37 9.87 3.78
C ILE A 82 -1.75 9.99 2.38
N GLY A 83 -2.31 9.32 1.39
CA GLY A 83 -1.85 9.40 0.01
C GLY A 83 -1.86 10.83 -0.53
N GLN A 84 -2.91 11.58 -0.24
CA GLN A 84 -3.00 13.00 -0.63
C GLN A 84 -1.93 13.85 0.09
N VAL A 85 -1.73 13.65 1.38
CA VAL A 85 -0.69 14.35 2.15
C VAL A 85 0.70 14.08 1.56
N LEU A 86 1.01 12.82 1.28
CA LEU A 86 2.31 12.45 0.70
C LEU A 86 2.53 13.06 -0.67
N THR A 87 1.49 13.14 -1.48
CA THR A 87 1.57 13.72 -2.83
C THR A 87 1.62 15.25 -2.78
N LEU A 88 0.71 15.88 -2.05
CA LEU A 88 0.52 17.33 -2.10
C LEU A 88 1.48 18.10 -1.19
N ARG A 89 1.73 17.57 0.02
CA ARG A 89 2.61 18.24 0.98
C ARG A 89 4.08 17.92 0.75
N TYR A 90 4.38 16.65 0.47
CA TYR A 90 5.76 16.17 0.34
C TYR A 90 6.23 16.01 -1.11
N GLY A 91 5.34 16.10 -2.07
CA GLY A 91 5.69 16.06 -3.48
C GLY A 91 6.23 14.70 -3.95
N ILE A 92 5.87 13.61 -3.28
CA ILE A 92 6.31 12.28 -3.70
C ILE A 92 5.55 11.91 -4.97
N GLU A 93 6.26 11.64 -6.06
CA GLU A 93 5.64 11.35 -7.36
C GLU A 93 5.00 9.97 -7.41
N THR A 94 5.61 8.99 -6.77
CA THR A 94 5.11 7.61 -6.78
C THR A 94 4.50 7.29 -5.43
N VAL A 95 3.20 7.54 -5.29
CA VAL A 95 2.42 7.17 -4.12
C VAL A 95 1.35 6.19 -4.55
N VAL A 96 1.38 4.98 -3.99
CA VAL A 96 0.42 3.92 -4.29
C VAL A 96 -0.45 3.68 -3.06
N VAL A 97 -1.76 3.71 -3.25
CA VAL A 97 -2.73 3.67 -2.16
C VAL A 97 -3.65 2.46 -2.31
N ARG A 98 -3.76 1.66 -1.26
CA ARG A 98 -4.72 0.56 -1.21
C ARG A 98 -6.09 1.08 -0.82
N VAL A 99 -7.11 0.76 -1.61
CA VAL A 99 -8.51 1.07 -1.35
C VAL A 99 -9.34 -0.18 -1.59
N LEU A 100 -10.01 -0.69 -0.56
CA LEU A 100 -10.74 -1.95 -0.62
C LEU A 100 -12.08 -1.79 -1.32
N ASP A 101 -12.80 -0.69 -1.07
CA ASP A 101 -14.09 -0.43 -1.71
C ASP A 101 -13.91 -0.10 -3.19
N PRO A 102 -14.48 -0.91 -4.11
CA PRO A 102 -14.28 -0.71 -5.55
C PRO A 102 -14.79 0.63 -6.07
N ALA A 103 -15.89 1.15 -5.53
CA ALA A 103 -16.46 2.43 -5.96
C ALA A 103 -15.55 3.59 -5.59
N ARG A 104 -15.00 3.61 -4.36
CA ARG A 104 -14.00 4.60 -3.94
C ARG A 104 -12.71 4.47 -4.72
N ALA A 105 -12.26 3.24 -4.93
CA ALA A 105 -11.06 2.98 -5.73
C ALA A 105 -11.18 3.61 -7.11
N LYS A 106 -12.29 3.39 -7.80
CA LYS A 106 -12.55 3.98 -9.11
C LYS A 106 -12.59 5.51 -9.05
N LEU A 107 -13.31 6.07 -8.07
CA LEU A 107 -13.46 7.51 -7.93
C LEU A 107 -12.09 8.21 -7.82
N TYR A 108 -11.22 7.72 -6.96
CA TYR A 108 -9.92 8.34 -6.73
C TYR A 108 -8.89 8.01 -7.82
N ALA A 109 -8.98 6.84 -8.43
CA ALA A 109 -8.19 6.53 -9.63
C ALA A 109 -8.54 7.48 -10.78
N ASP A 110 -9.82 7.76 -11.00
CA ASP A 110 -10.28 8.70 -12.02
C ASP A 110 -9.80 10.13 -11.73
N ARG A 111 -9.49 10.45 -10.48
CA ARG A 111 -8.92 11.74 -10.06
C ARG A 111 -7.38 11.77 -10.11
N GLY A 112 -6.75 10.74 -10.62
CA GLY A 112 -5.31 10.69 -10.84
C GLY A 112 -4.48 10.03 -9.75
N MET A 113 -5.10 9.47 -8.70
CA MET A 113 -4.35 8.71 -7.70
C MET A 113 -4.00 7.32 -8.23
N ARG A 114 -2.81 6.82 -7.85
CA ARG A 114 -2.43 5.43 -8.13
C ARG A 114 -3.06 4.53 -7.09
N ILE A 115 -4.16 3.89 -7.46
CA ILE A 115 -4.95 3.05 -6.56
C ILE A 115 -4.77 1.58 -6.89
N VAL A 116 -4.59 0.77 -5.85
CA VAL A 116 -4.70 -0.69 -5.94
C VAL A 116 -5.90 -1.12 -5.09
N SER A 117 -6.86 -1.80 -5.72
CA SER A 117 -8.03 -2.35 -5.05
C SER A 117 -7.93 -3.87 -5.02
N PRO A 118 -7.54 -4.49 -3.89
CA PRO A 118 -7.47 -5.94 -3.77
C PRO A 118 -8.83 -6.61 -4.01
N THR A 119 -9.90 -5.97 -3.58
CA THR A 119 -11.27 -6.47 -3.81
C THR A 119 -11.58 -6.58 -5.30
N GLN A 120 -11.30 -5.52 -6.05
CA GLN A 120 -11.53 -5.53 -7.50
C GLN A 120 -10.62 -6.52 -8.22
N THR A 121 -9.36 -6.61 -7.80
CA THR A 121 -8.41 -7.59 -8.34
C THR A 121 -8.91 -9.01 -8.10
N ALA A 122 -9.35 -9.31 -6.88
CA ALA A 122 -9.88 -10.64 -6.55
C ALA A 122 -11.15 -10.96 -7.34
N ILE A 123 -12.07 -10.01 -7.49
CA ILE A 123 -13.28 -10.19 -8.31
C ILE A 123 -12.91 -10.56 -9.74
N SER A 124 -12.02 -9.79 -10.34
CA SER A 124 -11.57 -10.01 -11.72
C SER A 124 -10.91 -11.37 -11.90
N GLU A 125 -10.01 -11.76 -11.01
CA GLU A 125 -9.32 -13.05 -11.08
C GLU A 125 -10.28 -14.22 -10.86
N LEU A 126 -11.22 -14.12 -9.92
CA LEU A 126 -12.22 -15.17 -9.68
C LEU A 126 -13.11 -15.37 -10.91
N LEU A 127 -13.58 -14.30 -11.51
CA LEU A 127 -14.40 -14.36 -12.72
C LEU A 127 -13.61 -14.97 -13.88
N ASP A 128 -12.39 -14.52 -14.11
CA ASP A 128 -11.55 -15.00 -15.20
C ASP A 128 -11.21 -16.48 -15.03
N THR A 129 -10.94 -16.92 -13.81
CA THR A 129 -10.65 -18.32 -13.50
C THR A 129 -11.84 -19.21 -13.77
N VAL A 130 -13.05 -18.79 -13.36
CA VAL A 130 -14.29 -19.54 -13.64
C VAL A 130 -14.54 -19.63 -15.15
N ARG A 131 -14.41 -18.52 -15.85
CA ARG A 131 -14.62 -18.46 -17.31
C ARG A 131 -13.65 -19.35 -18.08
N ALA A 132 -12.41 -19.45 -17.60
CA ALA A 132 -11.39 -20.30 -18.24
C ALA A 132 -11.57 -21.79 -17.93
N ALA A 133 -12.01 -22.12 -16.71
CA ALA A 133 -12.11 -23.52 -16.25
C ALA A 133 -13.47 -24.15 -16.51
N ALA A 134 -14.56 -23.36 -16.60
CA ALA A 134 -15.91 -23.90 -16.81
C ALA A 134 -16.10 -24.42 -18.23
N PRO A 135 -16.93 -25.47 -18.42
CA PRO A 135 -17.30 -25.90 -19.76
C PRO A 135 -17.97 -24.77 -20.52
N GLN A 136 -17.60 -24.59 -21.78
CA GLN A 136 -18.30 -23.62 -22.62
C GLN A 136 -19.75 -24.03 -22.81
N ALA A 137 -20.66 -23.05 -22.69
CA ALA A 137 -22.05 -23.28 -23.01
C ALA A 137 -22.14 -23.67 -24.50
N SER A 138 -22.80 -24.82 -24.79
CA SER A 138 -23.02 -25.20 -26.19
C SER A 138 -23.97 -24.17 -26.82
N SER A 139 -23.52 -23.55 -27.89
CA SER A 139 -24.41 -22.77 -28.74
C SER A 139 -25.37 -23.73 -29.43
N ALA A 140 -26.59 -23.72 -28.94
CA ALA A 140 -27.67 -24.48 -29.61
C ALA A 140 -28.19 -23.70 -30.81
#